data_1c3280927a2015e1831ac038fabc494d
#
_entry.id   1c3280927a2015e1831ac038fabc494d
#
_cell.length_a   1.000
_cell.length_b   1.000
_cell.length_c   1.000
_cell.angle_alpha   90.00
_cell.angle_beta   90.00
_cell.angle_gamma   90.00
#
_symmetry.space_group_name_H-M   'P 1'
#
loop_
_entity.id
_entity.type
_entity.pdbx_description
1 polymer ?
#
loop_
_entity_poly.entity_id
_entity_poly.type
_entity_poly.pdbx_seq_one_letter_code
_entity_poly.pdbx_strand_id
1 'polypeptide(L)'
;MSSTIPLSVAIYDNPGILHWSLYIEADNDADKTIIQILGARQRYFPNIKTSDARDVSDLIEVLHLCRIDASKIESAKNIAYDTPIRNDVADWSCQDYVLAVLDRLEDGLVIDGRDSDYIRNKAVVAAKRESWL
;
A
#
# COMPACT_ATOMS: atom_id res chain seq x y z
N MET A 1 7.61 1.84 25.79
CA MET A 1 8.18 2.67 24.72
C MET A 1 7.69 2.14 23.38
N SER A 2 7.03 2.97 22.62
CA SER A 2 6.56 2.58 21.30
C SER A 2 7.69 2.72 20.28
N SER A 3 7.76 1.77 19.35
CA SER A 3 8.64 1.86 18.20
C SER A 3 7.83 2.13 16.95
N THR A 4 8.42 2.79 16.00
CA THR A 4 7.82 3.04 14.70
C THR A 4 8.57 2.30 13.61
N ILE A 5 7.86 1.99 12.54
CA ILE A 5 8.39 1.27 11.39
C ILE A 5 7.96 1.95 10.08
N PRO A 6 8.75 1.84 9.01
CA PRO A 6 8.42 2.49 7.75
C PRO A 6 7.18 1.88 7.09
N LEU A 7 6.34 2.76 6.54
CA LEU A 7 5.27 2.41 5.61
C LEU A 7 5.59 3.05 4.28
N SER A 8 5.57 2.26 3.22
CA SER A 8 5.98 2.68 1.89
C SER A 8 5.04 2.13 0.82
N VAL A 9 5.12 2.68 -0.38
CA VAL A 9 4.52 2.07 -1.57
C VAL A 9 5.64 1.40 -2.35
N ALA A 10 5.46 0.11 -2.65
CA ALA A 10 6.36 -0.63 -3.51
C ALA A 10 5.75 -0.68 -4.91
N ILE A 11 6.58 -0.39 -5.92
CA ILE A 11 6.17 -0.38 -7.32
C ILE A 11 6.94 -1.45 -8.06
N TYR A 12 6.21 -2.28 -8.81
CA TYR A 12 6.76 -3.44 -9.49
C TYR A 12 6.50 -3.36 -10.99
N ASP A 13 7.43 -3.89 -11.79
CA ASP A 13 7.24 -4.02 -13.22
C ASP A 13 6.06 -4.97 -13.52
N ASN A 14 5.24 -4.60 -14.47
CA ASN A 14 4.05 -5.37 -14.85
C ASN A 14 3.56 -4.92 -16.23
N PRO A 15 3.14 -5.85 -17.09
CA PRO A 15 2.54 -5.50 -18.38
C PRO A 15 1.28 -4.65 -18.21
N GLY A 16 1.13 -3.61 -19.02
CA GLY A 16 0.03 -2.64 -18.88
C GLY A 16 0.43 -1.54 -17.91
N ILE A 17 -0.29 -1.44 -16.79
CA ILE A 17 0.08 -0.50 -15.72
C ILE A 17 0.98 -1.20 -14.71
N LEU A 18 1.82 -0.41 -14.01
CA LEU A 18 2.71 -0.95 -12.99
C LEU A 18 1.90 -1.43 -11.78
N HIS A 19 2.38 -2.48 -11.12
CA HIS A 19 1.75 -3.02 -9.92
C HIS A 19 2.23 -2.26 -8.68
N TRP A 20 1.30 -1.88 -7.82
CA TRP A 20 1.60 -1.25 -6.52
C TRP A 20 1.16 -2.13 -5.37
N SER A 21 1.94 -2.09 -4.28
CA SER A 21 1.52 -2.60 -2.99
C SER A 21 1.85 -1.58 -1.90
N LEU A 22 1.17 -1.68 -0.75
CA LEU A 22 1.65 -1.06 0.47
C LEU A 22 2.63 -2.03 1.12
N TYR A 23 3.73 -1.51 1.63
CA TYR A 23 4.76 -2.29 2.28
C TYR A 23 5.03 -1.75 3.68
N ILE A 24 4.80 -2.59 4.67
CA ILE A 24 5.16 -2.32 6.06
C ILE A 24 6.50 -3.00 6.29
N GLU A 25 7.56 -2.21 6.42
CA GLU A 25 8.92 -2.71 6.57
C GLU A 25 9.28 -2.82 8.05
N ALA A 26 8.72 -3.82 8.71
CA ALA A 26 9.04 -4.12 10.10
C ALA A 26 10.50 -4.57 10.25
N ASP A 27 11.02 -4.50 11.48
CA ASP A 27 12.43 -4.81 11.74
C ASP A 27 12.76 -6.29 11.56
N ASN A 28 11.77 -7.17 11.77
CA ASN A 28 11.97 -8.61 11.60
C ASN A 28 11.11 -9.14 10.44
N ASP A 29 11.57 -10.24 9.83
CA ASP A 29 10.90 -10.81 8.66
C ASP A 29 9.50 -11.34 8.96
N ALA A 30 9.23 -11.75 10.21
CA ALA A 30 7.92 -12.26 10.59
C ALA A 30 6.81 -11.20 10.54
N ASP A 31 7.17 -9.92 10.63
CA ASP A 31 6.21 -8.82 10.68
C ASP A 31 6.21 -7.97 9.40
N LYS A 32 7.15 -8.19 8.47
CA LYS A 32 7.13 -7.50 7.17
C LYS A 32 5.88 -7.90 6.42
N THR A 33 5.14 -6.89 5.94
CA THR A 33 3.81 -7.12 5.40
C THR A 33 3.65 -6.43 4.06
N ILE A 34 3.12 -7.17 3.08
CA ILE A 34 2.70 -6.64 1.78
C ILE A 34 1.18 -6.62 1.74
N ILE A 35 0.61 -5.46 1.48
CA ILE A 35 -0.84 -5.24 1.35
C ILE A 35 -1.12 -4.86 -0.09
N GLN A 36 -1.89 -5.70 -0.80
CA GLN A 36 -2.13 -5.52 -2.23
C GLN A 36 -3.39 -6.24 -2.68
N ILE A 37 -3.78 -5.98 -3.92
CA ILE A 37 -4.73 -6.82 -4.64
C ILE A 37 -4.01 -7.44 -5.83
N LEU A 38 -4.40 -8.66 -6.18
CA LEU A 38 -3.90 -9.40 -7.32
C LEU A 38 -5.05 -9.71 -8.28
N GLY A 39 -4.74 -10.27 -9.41
CA GLY A 39 -5.71 -10.67 -10.42
C GLY A 39 -5.62 -9.80 -11.66
N ALA A 40 -6.67 -9.83 -12.47
CA ALA A 40 -6.75 -9.06 -13.71
C ALA A 40 -7.73 -7.90 -13.55
N ARG A 41 -7.70 -6.96 -14.49
CA ARG A 41 -8.63 -5.82 -14.55
C ARG A 41 -10.08 -6.28 -14.34
N GLN A 42 -10.78 -5.65 -13.40
CA GLN A 42 -12.15 -5.95 -13.00
C GLN A 42 -12.34 -7.35 -12.37
N ARG A 43 -11.23 -8.01 -11.98
CA ARG A 43 -11.23 -9.34 -11.36
C ARG A 43 -10.23 -9.41 -10.21
N TYR A 44 -10.04 -8.30 -9.50
CA TYR A 44 -9.07 -8.23 -8.40
C TYR A 44 -9.59 -8.94 -7.15
N PHE A 45 -8.64 -9.41 -6.35
CA PHE A 45 -8.90 -9.99 -5.03
C PHE A 45 -7.79 -9.58 -4.05
N PRO A 46 -8.08 -9.52 -2.75
CA PRO A 46 -7.07 -9.09 -1.77
C PRO A 46 -5.99 -10.15 -1.59
N ASN A 47 -4.76 -9.69 -1.42
CA ASN A 47 -3.62 -10.54 -1.09
C ASN A 47 -2.76 -9.80 -0.08
N ILE A 48 -2.97 -10.08 1.20
CA ILE A 48 -2.22 -9.49 2.30
C ILE A 48 -1.38 -10.60 2.91
N LYS A 49 -0.05 -10.44 2.86
CA LYS A 49 0.86 -11.52 3.25
C LYS A 49 2.07 -11.00 3.99
N THR A 50 2.67 -11.89 4.77
CA THR A 50 3.97 -11.68 5.39
C THR A 50 5.05 -11.96 4.35
N SER A 51 5.75 -10.92 3.90
CA SER A 51 6.79 -11.05 2.89
C SER A 51 7.62 -9.76 2.84
N ASP A 52 8.82 -9.86 2.31
CA ASP A 52 9.70 -8.73 2.08
C ASP A 52 9.58 -8.27 0.62
N ALA A 53 9.03 -7.07 0.41
CA ALA A 53 8.88 -6.51 -0.94
C ALA A 53 10.23 -6.31 -1.64
N ARG A 54 11.30 -6.10 -0.87
CA ARG A 54 12.64 -5.88 -1.43
C ARG A 54 13.24 -7.16 -2.03
N ASP A 55 12.70 -8.32 -1.71
CA ASP A 55 13.12 -9.61 -2.27
C ASP A 55 12.36 -9.98 -3.55
N VAL A 56 11.37 -9.19 -3.94
CA VAL A 56 10.60 -9.45 -5.16
C VAL A 56 11.40 -9.00 -6.38
N SER A 57 11.64 -9.92 -7.32
CA SER A 57 12.50 -9.68 -8.48
C SER A 57 12.04 -8.56 -9.40
N ASP A 58 10.72 -8.33 -9.48
CA ASP A 58 10.14 -7.30 -10.35
C ASP A 58 10.09 -5.91 -9.71
N LEU A 59 10.59 -5.76 -8.49
CA LEU A 59 10.56 -4.49 -7.78
C LEU A 59 11.36 -3.42 -8.54
N ILE A 60 10.72 -2.28 -8.81
CA ILE A 60 11.35 -1.11 -9.46
C ILE A 60 11.83 -0.13 -8.40
N GLU A 61 10.94 0.24 -7.46
CA GLU A 61 11.26 1.23 -6.43
C GLU A 61 10.36 1.09 -5.20
N VAL A 62 10.85 1.61 -4.10
CA VAL A 62 10.10 1.72 -2.84
C VAL A 62 10.04 3.20 -2.47
N LEU A 63 8.83 3.75 -2.37
CA LEU A 63 8.60 5.15 -2.05
C LEU A 63 8.13 5.26 -0.60
N HIS A 64 8.97 5.83 0.25
CA HIS A 64 8.65 6.03 1.66
C HIS A 64 7.48 7.01 1.83
N LEU A 65 6.52 6.67 2.67
CA LEU A 65 5.38 7.52 3.00
C LEU A 65 5.53 8.17 4.37
N CYS A 66 5.69 7.35 5.40
CA CYS A 66 5.76 7.77 6.79
C CYS A 66 6.22 6.60 7.66
N ARG A 67 6.27 6.86 8.96
CA ARG A 67 6.45 5.80 9.94
C ARG A 67 5.13 5.59 10.68
N ILE A 68 4.81 4.35 10.98
CA ILE A 68 3.63 3.99 11.77
C ILE A 68 4.08 3.27 13.04
N ASP A 69 3.24 3.29 14.06
CA ASP A 69 3.48 2.55 15.28
C ASP A 69 3.49 1.05 14.98
N ALA A 70 4.52 0.33 15.43
CA ALA A 70 4.64 -1.10 15.18
C ALA A 70 3.47 -1.91 15.74
N SER A 71 2.79 -1.39 16.78
CA SER A 71 1.59 -2.03 17.34
C SER A 71 0.36 -1.95 16.42
N LYS A 72 0.43 -1.18 15.33
CA LYS A 72 -0.71 -0.94 14.43
C LYS A 72 -0.72 -1.84 13.20
N ILE A 73 0.19 -2.80 13.08
CA ILE A 73 0.25 -3.69 11.91
C ILE A 73 -1.07 -4.43 11.70
N GLU A 74 -1.62 -5.04 12.75
CA GLU A 74 -2.88 -5.79 12.63
C GLU A 74 -4.06 -4.87 12.29
N SER A 75 -4.10 -3.67 12.88
CA SER A 75 -5.12 -2.67 12.52
C SER A 75 -5.03 -2.29 11.04
N ALA A 76 -3.82 -2.11 10.53
CA ALA A 76 -3.60 -1.79 9.12
C ALA A 76 -4.10 -2.92 8.21
N LYS A 77 -3.80 -4.17 8.55
CA LYS A 77 -4.29 -5.33 7.78
C LYS A 77 -5.83 -5.38 7.76
N ASN A 78 -6.47 -5.19 8.91
CA ASN A 78 -7.92 -5.23 9.03
C ASN A 78 -8.57 -4.12 8.21
N ILE A 79 -8.01 -2.91 8.27
CA ILE A 79 -8.50 -1.78 7.46
C ILE A 79 -8.37 -2.09 5.98
N ALA A 80 -7.26 -2.69 5.56
CA ALA A 80 -7.06 -3.06 4.16
C ALA A 80 -8.07 -4.12 3.70
N TYR A 81 -8.33 -5.14 4.52
CA TYR A 81 -9.36 -6.15 4.19
C TYR A 81 -10.75 -5.54 4.06
N ASP A 82 -11.05 -4.52 4.84
CA ASP A 82 -12.35 -3.84 4.80
C ASP A 82 -12.44 -2.79 3.69
N THR A 83 -11.35 -2.51 3.01
CA THR A 83 -11.34 -1.53 1.91
C THR A 83 -12.00 -2.14 0.67
N PRO A 84 -13.06 -1.51 0.13
CA PRO A 84 -13.77 -2.07 -1.03
C PRO A 84 -12.88 -2.22 -2.26
N ILE A 85 -13.04 -3.36 -2.94
CA ILE A 85 -12.39 -3.63 -4.23
C ILE A 85 -13.42 -3.31 -5.32
N ARG A 86 -13.11 -2.33 -6.17
CA ARG A 86 -14.06 -1.76 -7.13
C ARG A 86 -13.95 -2.44 -8.50
N ASN A 87 -14.24 -3.75 -8.54
CA ASN A 87 -14.27 -4.50 -9.80
C ASN A 87 -15.35 -4.03 -10.76
N ASP A 88 -16.28 -3.22 -10.30
CA ASP A 88 -17.34 -2.60 -11.08
C ASP A 88 -16.87 -1.37 -11.89
N VAL A 89 -15.67 -0.86 -11.61
CA VAL A 89 -15.13 0.34 -12.26
C VAL A 89 -14.02 -0.05 -13.23
N ALA A 90 -14.19 0.25 -14.50
CA ALA A 90 -13.29 -0.20 -15.56
C ALA A 90 -11.86 0.35 -15.45
N ASP A 91 -11.69 1.60 -14.99
CA ASP A 91 -10.37 2.22 -14.85
C ASP A 91 -9.73 2.03 -13.48
N TRP A 92 -10.39 1.33 -12.57
CA TRP A 92 -9.89 1.10 -11.21
C TRP A 92 -8.85 -0.02 -11.20
N SER A 93 -7.79 0.12 -10.40
CA SER A 93 -6.66 -0.80 -10.39
C SER A 93 -6.07 -1.00 -9.00
N CYS A 94 -5.01 -1.82 -8.94
CA CYS A 94 -4.19 -2.00 -7.74
C CYS A 94 -3.65 -0.67 -7.19
N GLN A 95 -3.41 0.31 -8.06
CA GLN A 95 -2.93 1.64 -7.65
C GLN A 95 -4.03 2.40 -6.89
N ASP A 96 -5.25 2.36 -7.38
CA ASP A 96 -6.40 2.98 -6.71
C ASP A 96 -6.69 2.31 -5.36
N TYR A 97 -6.52 0.99 -5.28
CA TYR A 97 -6.67 0.26 -4.02
C TYR A 97 -5.69 0.78 -2.96
N VAL A 98 -4.40 0.90 -3.32
CA VAL A 98 -3.39 1.41 -2.41
C VAL A 98 -3.76 2.81 -1.90
N LEU A 99 -4.18 3.70 -2.80
CA LEU A 99 -4.59 5.05 -2.41
C LEU A 99 -5.82 5.04 -1.51
N ALA A 100 -6.79 4.18 -1.79
CA ALA A 100 -7.99 4.03 -0.96
C ALA A 100 -7.65 3.49 0.44
N VAL A 101 -6.73 2.53 0.54
CA VAL A 101 -6.27 2.02 1.83
C VAL A 101 -5.58 3.12 2.63
N LEU A 102 -4.75 3.94 1.98
CA LEU A 102 -4.09 5.08 2.65
C LEU A 102 -5.11 6.03 3.26
N ASP A 103 -6.16 6.39 2.51
CA ASP A 103 -7.23 7.26 3.02
C ASP A 103 -7.88 6.68 4.28
N ARG A 104 -8.11 5.38 4.29
CA ARG A 104 -8.73 4.69 5.43
C ARG A 104 -7.78 4.51 6.61
N LEU A 105 -6.48 4.37 6.36
CA LEU A 105 -5.47 4.36 7.42
C LEU A 105 -5.37 5.72 8.09
N GLU A 106 -5.54 6.81 7.35
CA GLU A 106 -5.63 8.17 7.91
C GLU A 106 -6.86 8.29 8.80
N ASP A 107 -8.03 7.87 8.30
CA ASP A 107 -9.29 7.93 9.06
C ASP A 107 -9.23 7.09 10.34
N GLY A 108 -8.55 5.95 10.28
CA GLY A 108 -8.38 5.04 11.41
C GLY A 108 -7.23 5.41 12.35
N LEU A 109 -6.54 6.54 12.10
CA LEU A 109 -5.44 7.05 12.93
C LEU A 109 -4.23 6.11 12.99
N VAL A 110 -4.06 5.23 12.01
CA VAL A 110 -2.82 4.47 11.82
C VAL A 110 -1.75 5.38 11.24
N ILE A 111 -2.17 6.29 10.35
CA ILE A 111 -1.33 7.34 9.77
C ILE A 111 -1.79 8.68 10.32
N ASP A 112 -0.83 9.54 10.67
CA ASP A 112 -1.12 10.95 10.94
C ASP A 112 -1.28 11.69 9.61
N GLY A 113 -2.53 11.88 9.18
CA GLY A 113 -2.86 12.56 7.93
C GLY A 113 -2.53 14.04 7.90
N ARG A 114 -2.11 14.62 9.02
CA ARG A 114 -1.70 16.03 9.11
C ARG A 114 -0.20 16.23 9.00
N ASP A 115 0.57 15.14 9.06
CA ASP A 115 2.03 15.22 8.94
C ASP A 115 2.39 15.73 7.55
N SER A 116 3.16 16.83 7.50
CA SER A 116 3.50 17.50 6.24
C SER A 116 4.36 16.64 5.32
N ASP A 117 5.26 15.82 5.88
CA ASP A 117 6.11 14.93 5.09
C ASP A 117 5.27 13.83 4.45
N TYR A 118 4.33 13.25 5.21
CA TYR A 118 3.41 12.25 4.68
C TYR A 118 2.55 12.82 3.55
N ILE A 119 1.98 14.01 3.76
CA ILE A 119 1.13 14.65 2.74
C ILE A 119 1.92 14.83 1.44
N ARG A 120 3.16 15.30 1.54
CA ARG A 120 4.03 15.49 0.37
C ARG A 120 4.36 14.15 -0.29
N ASN A 121 4.74 13.14 0.49
CA ASN A 121 5.11 11.82 -0.03
C ASN A 121 3.91 11.13 -0.70
N LYS A 122 2.73 11.23 -0.11
CA LYS A 122 1.50 10.69 -0.70
C LYS A 122 1.18 11.36 -2.03
N ALA A 123 1.38 12.67 -2.12
CA ALA A 123 1.15 13.41 -3.37
C ALA A 123 2.10 12.94 -4.49
N VAL A 124 3.35 12.64 -4.17
CA VAL A 124 4.31 12.08 -5.13
C VAL A 124 3.81 10.74 -5.66
N VAL A 125 3.35 9.87 -4.77
CA VAL A 125 2.80 8.56 -5.15
C VAL A 125 1.55 8.74 -6.03
N ALA A 126 0.60 9.57 -5.58
CA ALA A 126 -0.66 9.79 -6.31
C ALA A 126 -0.42 10.31 -7.73
N ALA A 127 0.61 11.15 -7.91
CA ALA A 127 0.97 11.69 -9.23
C ALA A 127 1.47 10.62 -10.21
N LYS A 128 1.85 9.44 -9.71
CA LYS A 128 2.33 8.32 -10.54
C LYS A 128 1.21 7.38 -10.99
N ARG A 129 -0.03 7.63 -10.56
CA ARG A 129 -1.16 6.78 -10.94
C ARG A 129 -1.33 6.74 -12.45
N GLU A 130 -1.51 5.56 -12.98
CA GLU A 130 -1.72 5.30 -14.39
C GLU A 130 -3.18 4.92 -14.65
N SER A 131 -3.70 5.31 -15.81
CA SER A 131 -5.04 4.93 -16.24
C SER A 131 -4.97 3.72 -17.15
N TRP A 132 -5.99 2.84 -17.06
CA TRP A 132 -6.20 1.78 -18.05
C TRP A 132 -6.68 2.33 -19.41
N LEU A 133 -7.29 3.51 -19.40
CA LEU A 133 -7.96 4.08 -20.56
C LEU A 133 -7.12 5.10 -21.32
#